data_204051ab38b89917e43f41c2a595c841
#
_entry.id   204051ab38b89917e43f41c2a595c841
#
_cell.length_a   1.000
_cell.length_b   1.000
_cell.length_c   1.000
_cell.angle_alpha   90.00
_cell.angle_beta   90.00
_cell.angle_gamma   90.00
#
_symmetry.space_group_name_H-M   'P 1'
#
loop_
_entity.id
_entity.type
_entity.pdbx_description
1 polymer ?
#
loop_
_entity_poly.entity_id
_entity_poly.type
_entity_poly.pdbx_seq_one_letter_code
_entity_poly.pdbx_strand_id
1 'polypeptide(L)'
;MALISLNEAKGYLRVDTADEDAMIGILLSSAGRLCADVARLTDEQWEAVNSDTEDASLTPVRETMKVAILYALGYLFEHREEADHHDLVLTLRSILFAIREGVV
;
A
#
# COMPACT_ATOMS: atom_id res chain seq x y z
N MET A 1 2.41 -1.29 -14.55
CA MET A 1 1.16 -0.83 -13.93
C MET A 1 1.22 -1.06 -12.43
N ALA A 2 0.62 -0.19 -11.64
CA ALA A 2 0.68 -0.32 -10.18
C ALA A 2 -0.17 -1.49 -9.68
N LEU A 3 0.20 -2.03 -8.54
CA LEU A 3 -0.54 -3.09 -7.84
C LEU A 3 -1.99 -2.67 -7.58
N ILE A 4 -2.20 -1.39 -7.25
CA ILE A 4 -3.52 -0.81 -7.00
C ILE A 4 -3.69 0.37 -7.95
N SER A 5 -4.75 0.36 -8.75
CA SER A 5 -5.07 1.47 -9.63
C SER A 5 -5.71 2.63 -8.87
N LEU A 6 -5.71 3.82 -9.47
CA LEU A 6 -6.41 4.98 -8.90
C LEU A 6 -7.89 4.68 -8.71
N ASN A 7 -8.53 4.01 -9.68
CA ASN A 7 -9.95 3.66 -9.58
C ASN A 7 -10.23 2.71 -8.42
N GLU A 8 -9.37 1.72 -8.19
CA GLU A 8 -9.49 0.83 -7.03
C GLU A 8 -9.35 1.61 -5.72
N ALA A 9 -8.38 2.51 -5.66
CA ALA A 9 -8.16 3.36 -4.47
C ALA A 9 -9.37 4.23 -4.20
N LYS A 10 -9.91 4.88 -5.22
CA LYS A 10 -11.11 5.73 -5.08
C LYS A 10 -12.32 4.91 -4.64
N GLY A 11 -12.48 3.70 -5.18
CA GLY A 11 -13.56 2.80 -4.77
C GLY A 11 -13.45 2.43 -3.29
N TYR A 12 -12.25 2.13 -2.83
CA TYR A 12 -12.00 1.81 -1.42
C TYR A 12 -12.33 3.00 -0.52
N LEU A 13 -11.96 4.22 -0.94
CA LEU A 13 -12.21 5.45 -0.18
C LEU A 13 -13.64 5.97 -0.36
N ARG A 14 -14.42 5.40 -1.29
CA ARG A 14 -15.76 5.83 -1.64
C ARG A 14 -15.81 7.28 -2.17
N VAL A 15 -14.84 7.62 -3.02
CA VAL A 15 -14.75 8.92 -3.65
C VAL A 15 -15.22 8.81 -5.10
N ASP A 16 -16.27 9.56 -5.46
CA ASP A 16 -16.90 9.49 -6.78
C ASP A 16 -16.44 10.57 -7.76
N THR A 17 -15.84 11.66 -7.23
CA THR A 17 -15.48 12.82 -8.04
C THR A 17 -14.00 12.79 -8.40
N ALA A 18 -13.61 13.64 -9.36
CA ALA A 18 -12.23 13.79 -9.77
C ALA A 18 -11.47 14.87 -8.96
N ASP A 19 -12.15 15.56 -8.05
CA ASP A 19 -11.60 16.72 -7.35
C ASP A 19 -10.37 16.41 -6.53
N GLU A 20 -10.24 15.20 -6.02
CA GLU A 20 -9.13 14.80 -5.16
C GLU A 20 -8.21 13.77 -5.82
N ASP A 21 -8.33 13.54 -7.13
CA ASP A 21 -7.55 12.51 -7.83
C ASP A 21 -6.04 12.69 -7.65
N ALA A 22 -5.53 13.90 -7.78
CA ALA A 22 -4.11 14.17 -7.64
C ALA A 22 -3.62 13.86 -6.22
N MET A 23 -4.38 14.27 -5.22
CA MET A 23 -4.04 14.00 -3.83
C MET A 23 -4.11 12.50 -3.51
N ILE A 24 -5.15 11.83 -3.97
CA ILE A 24 -5.30 10.38 -3.76
C ILE A 24 -4.14 9.63 -4.42
N GLY A 25 -3.72 10.05 -5.61
CA GLY A 25 -2.57 9.48 -6.28
C GLY A 25 -1.28 9.60 -5.46
N ILE A 26 -1.06 10.77 -4.87
CA ILE A 26 0.10 11.01 -4.01
C ILE A 26 0.03 10.14 -2.76
N LEU A 27 -1.13 10.09 -2.10
CA LEU A 27 -1.29 9.27 -0.90
C LEU A 27 -1.13 7.79 -1.20
N LEU A 28 -1.62 7.34 -2.35
CA LEU A 28 -1.46 5.95 -2.78
C LEU A 28 0.01 5.59 -2.98
N SER A 29 0.77 6.46 -3.64
CA SER A 29 2.21 6.26 -3.81
C SER A 29 2.94 6.24 -2.47
N SER A 30 2.57 7.15 -1.57
CA SER A 30 3.15 7.20 -0.22
C SER A 30 2.81 5.96 0.59
N ALA A 31 1.57 5.50 0.53
CA ALA A 31 1.15 4.28 1.20
C ALA A 31 1.91 3.06 0.68
N GLY A 32 2.09 2.97 -0.64
CA GLY A 32 2.86 1.90 -1.25
C GLY A 32 4.31 1.89 -0.78
N ARG A 33 4.95 3.06 -0.78
CA ARG A 33 6.34 3.18 -0.32
C ARG A 33 6.47 2.82 1.16
N LEU A 34 5.56 3.32 1.98
CA LEU A 34 5.56 3.03 3.41
C LEU A 34 5.44 1.54 3.67
N CYS A 35 4.49 0.88 3.01
CA CYS A 35 4.29 -0.56 3.18
C CYS A 35 5.50 -1.36 2.70
N ALA A 36 6.11 -0.98 1.58
CA ALA A 36 7.32 -1.64 1.08
C ALA A 36 8.46 -1.52 2.09
N ASP A 37 8.62 -0.34 2.71
CA ASP A 37 9.66 -0.11 3.71
C ASP A 37 9.39 -0.91 4.98
N VAL A 38 8.14 -0.95 5.46
CA VAL A 38 7.77 -1.73 6.64
C VAL A 38 7.97 -3.23 6.37
N ALA A 39 7.64 -3.69 5.16
CA ALA A 39 7.83 -5.08 4.75
C ALA A 39 9.29 -5.43 4.48
N ARG A 40 10.17 -4.44 4.49
CA ARG A 40 11.61 -4.61 4.21
C ARG A 40 11.88 -5.17 2.81
N LEU A 41 11.07 -4.77 1.85
CA LEU A 41 11.31 -5.12 0.46
C LEU A 41 12.44 -4.25 -0.09
N THR A 42 13.32 -4.86 -0.88
CA THR A 42 14.29 -4.08 -1.67
C THR A 42 13.55 -3.32 -2.76
N ASP A 43 14.20 -2.31 -3.36
CA ASP A 43 13.61 -1.58 -4.47
C ASP A 43 13.24 -2.50 -5.61
N GLU A 44 14.08 -3.49 -5.91
CA GLU A 44 13.82 -4.47 -6.96
C GLU A 44 12.62 -5.35 -6.63
N GLN A 45 12.50 -5.80 -5.38
CA GLN A 45 11.37 -6.60 -4.93
C GLN A 45 10.06 -5.81 -5.00
N TRP A 46 10.09 -4.57 -4.53
CA TRP A 46 8.92 -3.71 -4.58
C TRP A 46 8.48 -3.43 -6.02
N GLU A 47 9.43 -3.16 -6.90
CA GLU A 47 9.14 -2.94 -8.31
C GLU A 47 8.46 -4.17 -8.93
N ALA A 48 8.95 -5.38 -8.64
CA ALA A 48 8.35 -6.61 -9.12
C ALA A 48 6.94 -6.82 -8.60
N VAL A 49 6.72 -6.58 -7.30
CA VAL A 49 5.39 -6.73 -6.67
C VAL A 49 4.41 -5.70 -7.20
N ASN A 50 4.87 -4.48 -7.47
CA ASN A 50 4.02 -3.37 -7.89
C ASN A 50 3.74 -3.36 -9.40
N SER A 51 4.34 -4.26 -10.16
CA SER A 51 4.14 -4.35 -11.60
C SER A 51 3.01 -5.31 -11.95
N ASP A 52 2.55 -5.27 -13.20
CA ASP A 52 1.69 -6.30 -13.74
C ASP A 52 2.54 -7.52 -13.99
N THR A 53 2.40 -8.53 -13.15
CA THR A 53 3.15 -9.77 -13.28
C THR A 53 2.19 -10.95 -13.22
N GLU A 54 2.51 -11.99 -14.00
CA GLU A 54 1.80 -13.26 -13.96
C GLU A 54 2.54 -14.29 -13.11
N ASP A 55 3.61 -13.89 -12.42
CA ASP A 55 4.39 -14.78 -11.57
C ASP A 55 3.57 -15.20 -10.35
N ALA A 56 3.09 -16.44 -10.37
CA ALA A 56 2.25 -16.99 -9.31
C ALA A 56 2.96 -17.04 -7.96
N SER A 57 4.30 -17.08 -7.96
CA SER A 57 5.07 -17.09 -6.71
C SER A 57 4.93 -15.78 -5.93
N LEU A 58 4.59 -14.69 -6.60
CA LEU A 58 4.39 -13.38 -5.97
C LEU A 58 2.96 -13.14 -5.50
N THR A 59 2.02 -14.01 -5.85
CA THR A 59 0.60 -13.80 -5.51
C THR A 59 0.35 -13.58 -4.02
N PRO A 60 0.87 -14.41 -3.10
CA PRO A 60 0.63 -14.19 -1.67
C PRO A 60 1.18 -12.85 -1.18
N VAL A 61 2.38 -12.46 -1.63
CA VAL A 61 2.98 -11.19 -1.26
C VAL A 61 2.15 -10.03 -1.81
N ARG A 62 1.72 -10.13 -3.07
CA ARG A 62 0.91 -9.09 -3.71
C ARG A 62 -0.42 -8.88 -2.97
N GLU A 63 -1.10 -9.97 -2.61
CA GLU A 63 -2.37 -9.88 -1.89
C GLU A 63 -2.19 -9.23 -0.52
N THR A 64 -1.18 -9.64 0.23
CA THR A 64 -0.89 -9.06 1.54
C THR A 64 -0.52 -7.59 1.43
N MET A 65 0.33 -7.24 0.47
CA MET A 65 0.71 -5.85 0.23
C MET A 65 -0.50 -5.01 -0.16
N LYS A 66 -1.40 -5.54 -0.97
CA LYS A 66 -2.61 -4.82 -1.38
C LYS A 66 -3.49 -4.48 -0.17
N VAL A 67 -3.69 -5.42 0.74
CA VAL A 67 -4.45 -5.17 1.98
C VAL A 67 -3.78 -4.09 2.81
N ALA A 68 -2.46 -4.20 3.01
CA ALA A 68 -1.71 -3.24 3.81
C ALA A 68 -1.74 -1.84 3.19
N ILE A 69 -1.56 -1.74 1.87
CA ILE A 69 -1.55 -0.46 1.17
C ILE A 69 -2.93 0.22 1.24
N LEU A 70 -4.01 -0.53 1.04
CA LEU A 70 -5.36 0.03 1.14
C LEU A 70 -5.63 0.50 2.56
N TYR A 71 -5.22 -0.25 3.58
CA TYR A 71 -5.35 0.18 4.97
C TYR A 71 -4.59 1.48 5.21
N ALA A 72 -3.33 1.53 4.78
CA ALA A 72 -2.49 2.73 4.93
C ALA A 72 -3.09 3.93 4.19
N LEU A 73 -3.60 3.71 2.98
CA LEU A 73 -4.24 4.76 2.19
C LEU A 73 -5.44 5.35 2.93
N GLY A 74 -6.32 4.49 3.45
CA GLY A 74 -7.49 4.95 4.20
C GLY A 74 -7.09 5.75 5.42
N TYR A 75 -6.10 5.29 6.16
CA TYR A 75 -5.59 6.00 7.33
C TYR A 75 -5.02 7.37 6.94
N LEU A 76 -4.15 7.41 5.94
CA LEU A 76 -3.52 8.66 5.49
C LEU A 76 -4.56 9.64 4.94
N PHE A 77 -5.59 9.15 4.26
CA PHE A 77 -6.65 9.99 3.72
C PHE A 77 -7.45 10.65 4.84
N GLU A 78 -7.76 9.92 5.90
CA GLU A 78 -8.54 10.43 7.03
C GLU A 78 -7.71 11.27 8.02
N HIS A 79 -6.39 11.04 8.08
CA HIS A 79 -5.49 11.68 9.04
C HIS A 79 -4.40 12.50 8.35
N ARG A 80 -4.71 13.08 7.20
CA ARG A 80 -3.70 13.75 6.36
C ARG A 80 -3.11 15.01 6.99
N GLU A 81 -3.71 15.53 8.05
CA GLU A 81 -3.17 16.67 8.77
C GLU A 81 -2.30 16.28 9.97
N GLU A 82 -2.21 14.99 10.28
CA GLU A 82 -1.40 14.53 11.39
C GLU A 82 0.05 14.35 10.97
N ALA A 83 0.96 14.69 11.86
CA ALA A 83 2.39 14.55 11.60
C ALA A 83 2.96 13.22 12.09
N ASP A 84 2.28 12.55 13.02
CA ASP A 84 2.75 11.31 13.64
C ASP A 84 1.83 10.15 13.26
N HIS A 85 2.41 9.16 12.58
CA HIS A 85 1.66 7.97 12.16
C HIS A 85 2.20 6.70 12.84
N HIS A 86 2.65 6.84 14.10
CA HIS A 86 3.22 5.72 14.84
C HIS A 86 2.27 4.52 14.92
N ASP A 87 1.00 4.76 15.23
CA ASP A 87 0.02 3.68 15.34
C ASP A 87 -0.23 2.99 14.00
N LEU A 88 -0.21 3.75 12.91
CA LEU A 88 -0.31 3.19 11.57
C LEU A 88 0.86 2.22 11.31
N VAL A 89 2.08 2.64 11.62
CA VAL A 89 3.27 1.81 11.40
C VAL A 89 3.19 0.53 12.22
N LEU A 90 2.74 0.59 13.47
CA LEU A 90 2.57 -0.60 14.30
C LEU A 90 1.57 -1.58 13.68
N THR A 91 0.45 -1.07 13.16
CA THR A 91 -0.55 -1.91 12.49
C THR A 91 0.02 -2.54 11.22
N LEU A 92 0.74 -1.76 10.41
CA LEU A 92 1.36 -2.27 9.19
C LEU A 92 2.41 -3.34 9.50
N ARG A 93 3.17 -3.19 10.57
CA ARG A 93 4.13 -4.21 10.98
C ARG A 93 3.43 -5.53 11.30
N SER A 94 2.26 -5.48 11.91
CA SER A 94 1.48 -6.69 12.19
C SER A 94 0.96 -7.33 10.91
N ILE A 95 0.42 -6.53 9.98
CA ILE A 95 -0.11 -7.04 8.71
C ILE A 95 1.01 -7.64 7.85
N LEU A 96 2.17 -7.00 7.85
CA LEU A 96 3.29 -7.36 6.97
C LEU A 96 4.33 -8.25 7.65
N PHE A 97 4.02 -8.76 8.84
CA PHE A 97 4.97 -9.55 9.65
C PHE A 97 5.57 -10.71 8.87
N ALA A 98 4.74 -11.50 8.18
CA ALA A 98 5.22 -12.67 7.46
C ALA A 98 6.19 -12.30 6.35
N ILE A 99 5.94 -11.20 5.64
CA ILE A 99 6.83 -10.71 4.59
C ILE A 99 8.16 -10.27 5.20
N ARG A 100 8.11 -9.49 6.29
CA ARG A 100 9.30 -8.95 6.96
C ARG A 100 10.22 -10.06 7.45
N GLU A 101 9.65 -11.14 7.95
CA GLU A 101 10.40 -12.23 8.55
C GLU A 101 10.72 -13.35 7.57
N GLY A 102 10.35 -13.17 6.29
CA GLY A 102 10.64 -14.15 5.26
C GLY A 102 9.86 -15.45 5.42
N VAL A 103 8.66 -15.40 6.00
CA VAL A 103 7.85 -16.58 6.29
C VAL A 103 6.88 -16.90 5.15
N VAL A 104 6.69 -15.95 4.26
CA VAL A 104 5.74 -16.07 3.13
C VAL A 104 6.35 -16.89 1.99
#